data_350e3a84d12fdb2bb25b745fdf4283ad
#
_entry.id   350e3a84d12fdb2bb25b745fdf4283ad
#
_cell.length_a   1.000
_cell.length_b   1.000
_cell.length_c   1.000
_cell.angle_alpha   90.00
_cell.angle_beta   90.00
_cell.angle_gamma   90.00
#
_symmetry.space_group_name_H-M   'P 1'
#
loop_
_entity.id
_entity.type
_entity.pdbx_description
1 polymer ?
#
loop_
_entity_poly.entity_id
_entity_poly.type
_entity_poly.pdbx_seq_one_letter_code
_entity_poly.pdbx_strand_id
1 'polypeptide(L)'
;MRNLWRLLAFDIVAPLATIAALLAIGLVLGWPVWWVSACSVLVVLIVEGVAVNFWLLRRDSVSLGTDDDAPGLRLAVVFLCAAALSAAVLTGYTHWTGPDREFKKDSREVVQVASGMAEAMASFAPGAPASSLDRAAAMMVPEHADAFKEQYKKSSAELAQHNTSAQASTLAAGVEALGPAVASVAVVLRVVQNTPGQPPIQAAPALRVALIKRGNDWLVSDVLPMRG
;
A
#
# COMPACT_ATOMS: atom_id res chain seq x y z
N MET A 1 50.84 5.84 -0.28
CA MET A 1 49.52 6.13 0.35
C MET A 1 48.37 6.21 -0.67
N ARG A 2 48.54 6.85 -1.83
CA ARG A 2 47.46 7.02 -2.85
C ARG A 2 46.93 5.68 -3.42
N ASN A 3 47.77 4.68 -3.58
CA ASN A 3 47.40 3.36 -4.09
C ASN A 3 46.64 2.52 -3.05
N LEU A 4 46.96 2.68 -1.77
CA LEU A 4 46.27 1.97 -0.67
C LEU A 4 44.82 2.48 -0.53
N TRP A 5 44.59 3.77 -0.69
CA TRP A 5 43.25 4.37 -0.70
C TRP A 5 42.40 3.91 -1.88
N ARG A 6 43.01 3.75 -3.07
CA ARG A 6 42.31 3.22 -4.25
C ARG A 6 41.92 1.75 -4.05
N LEU A 7 42.84 0.92 -3.54
CA LEU A 7 42.56 -0.48 -3.22
C LEU A 7 41.43 -0.59 -2.17
N LEU A 8 41.49 0.17 -1.10
CA LEU A 8 40.46 0.20 -0.08
C LEU A 8 39.10 0.64 -0.66
N ALA A 9 39.08 1.65 -1.49
CA ALA A 9 37.84 2.18 -2.07
C ALA A 9 37.18 1.22 -3.07
N PHE A 10 37.96 0.61 -3.97
CA PHE A 10 37.40 -0.20 -5.06
C PHE A 10 37.28 -1.69 -4.72
N ASP A 11 38.22 -2.25 -3.96
CA ASP A 11 38.21 -3.69 -3.68
C ASP A 11 37.51 -4.05 -2.37
N ILE A 12 37.27 -3.09 -1.49
CA ILE A 12 36.59 -3.35 -0.20
C ILE A 12 35.30 -2.53 -0.07
N VAL A 13 35.40 -1.22 -0.16
CA VAL A 13 34.24 -0.34 0.14
C VAL A 13 33.16 -0.47 -0.93
N ALA A 14 33.51 -0.50 -2.21
CA ALA A 14 32.51 -0.59 -3.29
C ALA A 14 31.76 -1.93 -3.28
N PRO A 15 32.38 -3.11 -3.16
CA PRO A 15 31.67 -4.39 -3.01
C PRO A 15 30.80 -4.43 -1.77
N LEU A 16 31.30 -4.01 -0.60
CA LEU A 16 30.53 -3.98 0.62
C LEU A 16 29.31 -3.03 0.54
N ALA A 17 29.48 -1.87 -0.08
CA ALA A 17 28.37 -0.92 -0.32
C ALA A 17 27.31 -1.54 -1.27
N THR A 18 27.75 -2.26 -2.30
CA THR A 18 26.85 -2.96 -3.23
C THR A 18 26.07 -4.08 -2.52
N ILE A 19 26.74 -4.88 -1.70
CA ILE A 19 26.12 -5.92 -0.88
C ILE A 19 25.08 -5.30 0.06
N ALA A 20 25.46 -4.26 0.80
CA ALA A 20 24.56 -3.58 1.73
C ALA A 20 23.36 -2.98 1.01
N ALA A 21 23.53 -2.39 -0.17
CA ALA A 21 22.46 -1.84 -0.99
C ALA A 21 21.50 -2.94 -1.46
N LEU A 22 21.98 -4.07 -1.97
CA LEU A 22 21.15 -5.18 -2.42
C LEU A 22 20.35 -5.80 -1.27
N LEU A 23 20.95 -5.99 -0.11
CA LEU A 23 20.27 -6.50 1.08
C LEU A 23 19.24 -5.50 1.61
N ALA A 24 19.57 -4.22 1.66
CA ALA A 24 18.64 -3.16 2.09
C ALA A 24 17.44 -3.08 1.14
N ILE A 25 17.65 -3.13 -0.17
CA ILE A 25 16.59 -3.14 -1.19
C ILE A 25 15.68 -4.36 -0.99
N GLY A 26 16.24 -5.56 -0.84
CA GLY A 26 15.47 -6.78 -0.63
C GLY A 26 14.63 -6.75 0.65
N LEU A 27 15.21 -6.27 1.76
CA LEU A 27 14.57 -6.27 3.07
C LEU A 27 13.52 -5.14 3.21
N VAL A 28 13.86 -3.92 2.81
CA VAL A 28 13.01 -2.73 2.97
C VAL A 28 11.83 -2.73 2.00
N LEU A 29 12.03 -3.22 0.78
CA LEU A 29 10.98 -3.28 -0.23
C LEU A 29 10.10 -4.52 -0.14
N GLY A 30 10.42 -5.49 0.73
CA GLY A 30 9.63 -6.71 0.93
C GLY A 30 9.52 -7.55 -0.34
N TRP A 31 10.59 -7.65 -1.13
CA TRP A 31 10.59 -8.40 -2.39
C TRP A 31 10.44 -9.91 -2.18
N PRO A 32 9.92 -10.65 -3.19
CA PRO A 32 9.69 -12.08 -3.05
C PRO A 32 10.98 -12.84 -2.73
N VAL A 33 10.85 -13.89 -1.92
CA VAL A 33 11.99 -14.69 -1.39
C VAL A 33 12.90 -15.19 -2.50
N TRP A 34 12.37 -15.60 -3.65
CA TRP A 34 13.17 -16.07 -4.78
C TRP A 34 14.09 -14.99 -5.36
N TRP A 35 13.62 -13.71 -5.37
CA TRP A 35 14.43 -12.58 -5.83
C TRP A 35 15.52 -12.23 -4.83
N VAL A 36 15.17 -12.25 -3.54
CA VAL A 36 16.16 -12.08 -2.46
C VAL A 36 17.23 -13.18 -2.54
N SER A 37 16.83 -14.43 -2.85
CA SER A 37 17.77 -15.53 -3.06
C SER A 37 18.69 -15.30 -4.26
N ALA A 38 18.16 -14.85 -5.39
CA ALA A 38 18.96 -14.49 -6.56
C ALA A 38 19.96 -13.35 -6.25
N CYS A 39 19.53 -12.32 -5.55
CA CYS A 39 20.41 -11.24 -5.09
C CYS A 39 21.48 -11.77 -4.10
N SER A 40 21.14 -12.72 -3.23
CA SER A 40 22.09 -13.35 -2.30
C SER A 40 23.18 -14.14 -3.03
N VAL A 41 22.84 -14.85 -4.11
CA VAL A 41 23.83 -15.53 -4.97
C VAL A 41 24.79 -14.52 -5.60
N LEU A 42 24.28 -13.39 -6.10
CA LEU A 42 25.12 -12.31 -6.63
C LEU A 42 26.05 -11.74 -5.56
N VAL A 43 25.55 -11.57 -4.34
CA VAL A 43 26.38 -11.14 -3.19
C VAL A 43 27.50 -12.12 -2.91
N VAL A 44 27.21 -13.42 -2.90
CA VAL A 44 28.25 -14.47 -2.70
C VAL A 44 29.30 -14.42 -3.80
N LEU A 45 28.91 -14.30 -5.07
CA LEU A 45 29.84 -14.17 -6.19
C LEU A 45 30.73 -12.91 -6.08
N ILE A 46 30.18 -11.80 -5.61
CA ILE A 46 30.97 -10.58 -5.35
C ILE A 46 32.01 -10.84 -4.25
N VAL A 47 31.59 -11.47 -3.14
CA VAL A 47 32.50 -11.82 -2.03
C VAL A 47 33.60 -12.77 -2.47
N GLU A 48 33.25 -13.80 -3.25
CA GLU A 48 34.22 -14.72 -3.83
C GLU A 48 35.22 -14.01 -4.77
N GLY A 49 34.71 -13.12 -5.63
CA GLY A 49 35.55 -12.29 -6.51
C GLY A 49 36.54 -11.44 -5.73
N VAL A 50 36.09 -10.81 -4.65
CA VAL A 50 36.96 -10.00 -3.76
C VAL A 50 37.98 -10.89 -3.06
N ALA A 51 37.57 -12.05 -2.57
CA ALA A 51 38.49 -13.01 -1.89
C ALA A 51 39.56 -13.53 -2.84
N VAL A 52 39.18 -13.89 -4.08
CA VAL A 52 40.13 -14.34 -5.12
C VAL A 52 41.09 -13.22 -5.48
N ASN A 53 40.61 -12.00 -5.67
CA ASN A 53 41.45 -10.83 -5.99
C ASN A 53 42.47 -10.56 -4.85
N PHE A 54 42.02 -10.61 -3.61
CA PHE A 54 42.91 -10.46 -2.44
C PHE A 54 43.94 -11.59 -2.31
N TRP A 55 43.55 -12.84 -2.61
CA TRP A 55 44.46 -13.98 -2.61
C TRP A 55 45.52 -13.88 -3.70
N LEU A 56 45.13 -13.46 -4.92
CA LEU A 56 46.06 -13.23 -6.03
C LEU A 56 47.07 -12.11 -5.71
N LEU A 57 46.56 -11.02 -5.09
CA LEU A 57 47.38 -9.90 -4.64
C LEU A 57 48.44 -10.34 -3.61
N ARG A 58 48.05 -11.21 -2.66
CA ARG A 58 48.95 -11.72 -1.61
C ARG A 58 50.03 -12.68 -2.15
N ARG A 59 49.79 -13.24 -3.33
CA ARG A 59 50.71 -14.20 -3.98
C ARG A 59 51.69 -13.54 -4.93
N ASP A 60 51.76 -12.19 -4.97
CA ASP A 60 52.57 -11.40 -5.90
C ASP A 60 52.33 -11.71 -7.39
N SER A 61 51.22 -12.39 -7.72
CA SER A 61 50.87 -12.79 -9.08
C SER A 61 50.11 -11.70 -9.85
N VAL A 62 49.72 -10.64 -9.16
CA VAL A 62 49.02 -9.47 -9.76
C VAL A 62 49.69 -8.22 -9.23
N SER A 63 50.24 -7.39 -10.12
CA SER A 63 50.73 -6.07 -9.75
C SER A 63 49.52 -5.18 -9.36
N LEU A 64 49.66 -4.42 -8.28
CA LEU A 64 48.71 -3.33 -7.94
C LEU A 64 48.75 -2.29 -9.09
N GLY A 65 48.02 -2.63 -10.14
CA GLY A 65 48.21 -2.14 -11.46
C GLY A 65 47.73 -0.75 -11.66
N THR A 66 48.57 -0.09 -12.23
CA THR A 66 48.39 1.02 -13.13
C THR A 66 48.77 0.59 -14.54
N ASP A 67 48.89 -0.69 -14.80
CA ASP A 67 49.08 -1.17 -16.16
C ASP A 67 47.80 -1.00 -16.92
N ASP A 68 47.86 -0.02 -17.84
CA ASP A 68 46.75 0.39 -18.71
C ASP A 68 46.46 -0.61 -19.83
N ASP A 69 46.63 -1.91 -19.54
CA ASP A 69 46.21 -2.99 -20.44
C ASP A 69 44.70 -3.01 -20.54
N ALA A 70 44.18 -2.54 -21.65
CA ALA A 70 42.79 -2.50 -22.05
C ALA A 70 41.82 -1.66 -21.14
N PRO A 71 42.02 -0.33 -21.01
CA PRO A 71 41.15 0.55 -20.22
C PRO A 71 39.69 0.50 -20.73
N GLY A 72 39.51 0.30 -22.05
CA GLY A 72 38.20 0.15 -22.66
C GLY A 72 37.43 -1.09 -22.21
N LEU A 73 38.10 -2.22 -22.02
CA LEU A 73 37.47 -3.47 -21.55
C LEU A 73 37.00 -3.33 -20.08
N ARG A 74 37.81 -2.70 -19.22
CA ARG A 74 37.45 -2.44 -17.82
C ARG A 74 36.25 -1.52 -17.71
N LEU A 75 36.22 -0.45 -18.50
CA LEU A 75 35.09 0.48 -18.58
C LEU A 75 33.83 -0.22 -19.08
N ALA A 76 33.95 -1.10 -20.09
CA ALA A 76 32.84 -1.87 -20.61
C ALA A 76 32.26 -2.82 -19.56
N VAL A 77 33.12 -3.53 -18.78
CA VAL A 77 32.66 -4.42 -17.70
C VAL A 77 31.95 -3.65 -16.60
N VAL A 78 32.50 -2.52 -16.15
CA VAL A 78 31.86 -1.68 -15.12
C VAL A 78 30.51 -1.15 -15.62
N PHE A 79 30.44 -0.70 -16.86
CA PHE A 79 29.20 -0.22 -17.47
C PHE A 79 28.15 -1.32 -17.56
N LEU A 80 28.55 -2.53 -17.97
CA LEU A 80 27.65 -3.68 -18.10
C LEU A 80 27.12 -4.13 -16.73
N CYS A 81 27.98 -4.16 -15.70
CA CYS A 81 27.55 -4.46 -14.33
C CYS A 81 26.59 -3.39 -13.78
N ALA A 82 26.89 -2.12 -14.00
CA ALA A 82 26.03 -1.02 -13.57
C ALA A 82 24.67 -1.04 -14.30
N ALA A 83 24.68 -1.32 -15.61
CA ALA A 83 23.46 -1.45 -16.40
C ALA A 83 22.61 -2.65 -15.94
N ALA A 84 23.21 -3.80 -15.67
CA ALA A 84 22.53 -4.98 -15.16
C ALA A 84 21.92 -4.74 -13.78
N LEU A 85 22.66 -4.07 -12.88
CA LEU A 85 22.16 -3.71 -11.56
C LEU A 85 20.97 -2.73 -11.65
N SER A 86 21.11 -1.71 -12.50
CA SER A 86 20.04 -0.73 -12.73
C SER A 86 18.78 -1.39 -13.30
N ALA A 87 18.94 -2.30 -14.25
CA ALA A 87 17.83 -3.06 -14.83
C ALA A 87 17.15 -3.94 -13.78
N ALA A 88 17.93 -4.62 -12.91
CA ALA A 88 17.38 -5.44 -11.84
C ALA A 88 16.58 -4.62 -10.82
N VAL A 89 17.09 -3.46 -10.42
CA VAL A 89 16.40 -2.54 -9.50
C VAL A 89 15.13 -1.97 -10.11
N LEU A 90 15.18 -1.54 -11.37
CA LEU A 90 14.01 -1.03 -12.10
C LEU A 90 12.93 -2.11 -12.23
N THR A 91 13.31 -3.33 -12.61
CA THR A 91 12.38 -4.45 -12.72
C THR A 91 11.72 -4.76 -11.37
N GLY A 92 12.51 -4.81 -10.29
CA GLY A 92 12.00 -5.02 -8.94
C GLY A 92 11.04 -3.91 -8.50
N TYR A 93 11.40 -2.66 -8.77
CA TYR A 93 10.56 -1.52 -8.42
C TYR A 93 9.22 -1.53 -9.16
N THR A 94 9.24 -1.73 -10.46
CA THR A 94 8.01 -1.70 -11.29
C THR A 94 7.11 -2.90 -11.06
N HIS A 95 7.68 -4.09 -10.80
CA HIS A 95 6.92 -5.33 -10.69
C HIS A 95 6.34 -5.56 -9.28
N TRP A 96 7.01 -5.11 -8.23
CA TRP A 96 6.60 -5.39 -6.85
C TRP A 96 6.31 -4.13 -6.04
N THR A 97 7.18 -3.14 -6.06
CA THR A 97 7.01 -1.95 -5.20
C THR A 97 5.88 -1.04 -5.67
N GLY A 98 5.72 -0.87 -6.99
CA GLY A 98 4.63 -0.07 -7.57
C GLY A 98 3.25 -0.64 -7.23
N PRO A 99 2.95 -1.89 -7.64
CA PRO A 99 1.66 -2.53 -7.36
C PRO A 99 1.32 -2.62 -5.85
N ASP A 100 2.31 -2.91 -5.00
CA ASP A 100 2.11 -2.95 -3.54
C ASP A 100 1.71 -1.59 -2.95
N ARG A 101 2.29 -0.52 -3.47
CA ARG A 101 1.94 0.85 -3.04
C ARG A 101 0.53 1.23 -3.48
N GLU A 102 0.15 0.91 -4.71
CA GLU A 102 -1.20 1.13 -5.22
C GLU A 102 -2.22 0.32 -4.43
N PHE A 103 -1.96 -0.95 -4.20
CA PHE A 103 -2.82 -1.80 -3.37
C PHE A 103 -3.01 -1.25 -1.95
N LYS A 104 -1.94 -0.81 -1.30
CA LYS A 104 -2.01 -0.19 0.03
C LYS A 104 -2.76 1.13 0.03
N LYS A 105 -2.62 1.94 -1.04
CA LYS A 105 -3.37 3.18 -1.21
C LYS A 105 -4.85 2.88 -1.38
N ASP A 106 -5.20 2.03 -2.34
CA ASP A 106 -6.58 1.64 -2.61
C ASP A 106 -7.24 0.99 -1.37
N SER A 107 -6.53 0.13 -0.65
CA SER A 107 -7.02 -0.48 0.59
C SER A 107 -7.39 0.55 1.67
N ARG A 108 -6.61 1.61 1.83
CA ARG A 108 -6.93 2.69 2.79
C ARG A 108 -8.12 3.52 2.32
N GLU A 109 -8.16 3.82 1.04
CA GLU A 109 -9.21 4.65 0.43
C GLU A 109 -10.57 3.95 0.48
N VAL A 110 -10.64 2.66 0.12
CA VAL A 110 -11.91 1.91 0.21
C VAL A 110 -12.42 1.79 1.64
N VAL A 111 -11.53 1.62 2.63
CA VAL A 111 -11.92 1.60 4.05
C VAL A 111 -12.44 2.96 4.48
N GLN A 112 -11.80 4.04 4.08
CA GLN A 112 -12.23 5.40 4.41
C GLN A 112 -13.59 5.74 3.80
N VAL A 113 -13.79 5.44 2.52
CA VAL A 113 -15.08 5.68 1.81
C VAL A 113 -16.18 4.81 2.42
N ALA A 114 -15.91 3.51 2.66
CA ALA A 114 -16.89 2.60 3.24
C ALA A 114 -17.29 3.02 4.66
N SER A 115 -16.33 3.40 5.51
CA SER A 115 -16.60 3.88 6.86
C SER A 115 -17.40 5.18 6.84
N GLY A 116 -17.01 6.14 6.01
CA GLY A 116 -17.72 7.41 5.86
C GLY A 116 -19.16 7.22 5.36
N MET A 117 -19.39 6.31 4.42
CA MET A 117 -20.72 5.95 3.94
C MET A 117 -21.56 5.32 5.04
N ALA A 118 -21.00 4.33 5.76
CA ALA A 118 -21.70 3.63 6.83
C ALA A 118 -22.09 4.58 7.98
N GLU A 119 -21.19 5.49 8.36
CA GLU A 119 -21.47 6.51 9.37
C GLU A 119 -22.54 7.51 8.90
N ALA A 120 -22.46 7.96 7.63
CA ALA A 120 -23.44 8.88 7.08
C ALA A 120 -24.83 8.27 6.98
N MET A 121 -24.93 6.97 6.60
CA MET A 121 -26.20 6.24 6.55
C MET A 121 -26.84 6.01 7.93
N ALA A 122 -26.00 5.72 8.93
CA ALA A 122 -26.49 5.39 10.28
C ALA A 122 -26.62 6.59 11.21
N SER A 123 -26.22 7.78 10.75
CA SER A 123 -26.37 9.03 11.50
C SER A 123 -27.59 9.82 11.02
N PHE A 124 -28.39 10.31 11.97
CA PHE A 124 -29.57 11.12 11.71
C PHE A 124 -29.70 12.22 12.74
N ALA A 125 -29.94 13.45 12.28
CA ALA A 125 -30.22 14.60 13.11
C ALA A 125 -31.56 15.23 12.69
N PRO A 126 -32.58 15.32 13.56
CA PRO A 126 -33.88 15.89 13.22
C PRO A 126 -33.82 17.32 12.71
N GLY A 127 -32.87 18.15 13.20
CA GLY A 127 -32.66 19.52 12.77
C GLY A 127 -31.96 19.72 11.43
N ALA A 128 -31.34 18.68 10.89
CA ALA A 128 -30.59 18.71 9.62
C ALA A 128 -30.64 17.38 8.88
N PRO A 129 -31.81 16.85 8.54
CA PRO A 129 -31.97 15.51 7.97
C PRO A 129 -31.31 15.35 6.60
N ALA A 130 -31.16 16.42 5.84
CA ALA A 130 -30.52 16.37 4.52
C ALA A 130 -28.99 16.25 4.55
N SER A 131 -28.34 16.68 5.63
CA SER A 131 -26.87 16.76 5.66
C SER A 131 -26.17 15.40 5.61
N SER A 132 -26.70 14.40 6.31
CA SER A 132 -26.19 13.02 6.27
C SER A 132 -26.54 12.31 4.96
N LEU A 133 -27.75 12.57 4.46
CA LEU A 133 -28.22 12.05 3.17
C LEU A 133 -27.37 12.53 2.00
N ASP A 134 -27.10 13.84 1.92
CA ASP A 134 -26.30 14.41 0.85
C ASP A 134 -24.85 13.92 0.90
N ARG A 135 -24.29 13.77 2.09
CA ARG A 135 -22.95 13.20 2.30
C ARG A 135 -22.89 11.75 1.82
N ALA A 136 -23.87 10.92 2.21
CA ALA A 136 -23.92 9.52 1.77
C ALA A 136 -24.10 9.42 0.25
N ALA A 137 -25.03 10.20 -0.32
CA ALA A 137 -25.28 10.20 -1.76
C ALA A 137 -24.08 10.65 -2.60
N ALA A 138 -23.26 11.56 -2.08
CA ALA A 138 -22.03 12.01 -2.75
C ALA A 138 -20.96 10.93 -2.84
N MET A 139 -21.01 9.91 -1.97
CA MET A 139 -20.09 8.77 -1.99
C MET A 139 -20.59 7.59 -2.84
N MET A 140 -21.82 7.65 -3.34
CA MET A 140 -22.41 6.59 -4.16
C MET A 140 -22.17 6.80 -5.66
N VAL A 141 -22.31 5.71 -6.40
CA VAL A 141 -22.40 5.80 -7.86
C VAL A 141 -23.65 6.60 -8.25
N PRO A 142 -23.57 7.52 -9.22
CA PRO A 142 -24.69 8.40 -9.57
C PRO A 142 -25.99 7.66 -9.90
N GLU A 143 -25.87 6.48 -10.52
CA GLU A 143 -27.02 5.66 -10.94
C GLU A 143 -27.84 5.13 -9.76
N HIS A 144 -27.22 4.97 -8.57
CA HIS A 144 -27.89 4.46 -7.36
C HIS A 144 -28.25 5.57 -6.37
N ALA A 145 -27.69 6.77 -6.52
CA ALA A 145 -27.83 7.86 -5.57
C ALA A 145 -29.29 8.30 -5.38
N ASP A 146 -30.08 8.39 -6.44
CA ASP A 146 -31.48 8.86 -6.37
C ASP A 146 -32.37 7.81 -5.70
N ALA A 147 -32.23 6.54 -6.05
CA ALA A 147 -32.96 5.46 -5.40
C ALA A 147 -32.63 5.36 -3.90
N PHE A 148 -31.36 5.53 -3.56
CA PHE A 148 -30.91 5.61 -2.17
C PHE A 148 -31.55 6.78 -1.41
N LYS A 149 -31.57 7.99 -1.99
CA LYS A 149 -32.19 9.16 -1.38
C LYS A 149 -33.68 8.94 -1.06
N GLU A 150 -34.41 8.34 -1.97
CA GLU A 150 -35.84 8.05 -1.77
C GLU A 150 -36.06 6.99 -0.66
N GLN A 151 -35.23 5.97 -0.61
CA GLN A 151 -35.32 4.97 0.45
C GLN A 151 -34.94 5.53 1.82
N TYR A 152 -33.86 6.32 1.87
CA TYR A 152 -33.42 6.97 3.10
C TYR A 152 -34.46 7.93 3.66
N LYS A 153 -35.10 8.75 2.80
CA LYS A 153 -36.18 9.66 3.21
C LYS A 153 -37.33 8.90 3.88
N LYS A 154 -37.74 7.75 3.32
CA LYS A 154 -38.80 6.92 3.91
C LYS A 154 -38.41 6.40 5.29
N SER A 155 -37.20 5.84 5.45
CA SER A 155 -36.71 5.31 6.72
C SER A 155 -36.48 6.41 7.77
N SER A 156 -36.03 7.60 7.37
CA SER A 156 -35.78 8.72 8.28
C SER A 156 -37.03 9.46 8.72
N ALA A 157 -38.15 9.32 7.99
CA ALA A 157 -39.42 9.98 8.35
C ALA A 157 -39.92 9.49 9.72
N GLU A 158 -39.80 8.20 10.04
CA GLU A 158 -40.20 7.64 11.35
C GLU A 158 -39.35 8.24 12.48
N LEU A 159 -38.03 8.32 12.26
CA LEU A 159 -37.09 8.92 13.24
C LEU A 159 -37.41 10.40 13.49
N ALA A 160 -37.78 11.13 12.43
CA ALA A 160 -38.17 12.52 12.52
C ALA A 160 -39.44 12.74 13.31
N GLN A 161 -40.47 11.88 13.12
CA GLN A 161 -41.74 11.93 13.86
C GLN A 161 -41.54 11.79 15.38
N HIS A 162 -40.60 10.98 15.79
CA HIS A 162 -40.26 10.75 17.21
C HIS A 162 -39.18 11.70 17.74
N ASN A 163 -38.72 12.66 16.95
CA ASN A 163 -37.61 13.57 17.25
C ASN A 163 -36.36 12.80 17.74
N THR A 164 -36.15 11.59 17.18
CA THR A 164 -35.03 10.70 17.55
C THR A 164 -33.78 11.12 16.78
N SER A 165 -32.67 11.32 17.46
CA SER A 165 -31.36 11.50 16.84
C SER A 165 -30.57 10.18 16.89
N ALA A 166 -29.77 9.92 15.85
CA ALA A 166 -28.85 8.79 15.80
C ALA A 166 -27.45 9.29 15.45
N GLN A 167 -26.47 8.85 16.22
CA GLN A 167 -25.07 9.14 15.97
C GLN A 167 -24.32 7.83 15.78
N ALA A 168 -23.67 7.67 14.63
CA ALA A 168 -22.86 6.52 14.30
C ALA A 168 -21.38 6.86 14.30
N SER A 169 -20.58 5.92 14.75
CA SER A 169 -19.11 5.96 14.65
C SER A 169 -18.58 4.57 14.31
N THR A 170 -17.55 4.50 13.49
CA THR A 170 -16.92 3.24 13.11
C THR A 170 -16.13 2.66 14.30
N LEU A 171 -16.44 1.42 14.69
CA LEU A 171 -15.67 0.65 15.67
C LEU A 171 -14.53 -0.10 15.02
N ALA A 172 -14.82 -0.73 13.87
CA ALA A 172 -13.86 -1.49 13.10
C ALA A 172 -14.27 -1.50 11.64
N ALA A 173 -13.29 -1.46 10.74
CA ALA A 173 -13.50 -1.68 9.33
C ALA A 173 -12.34 -2.51 8.76
N GLY A 174 -12.66 -3.40 7.82
CA GLY A 174 -11.67 -4.27 7.19
C GLY A 174 -12.05 -4.61 5.76
N VAL A 175 -11.05 -4.68 4.90
CA VAL A 175 -11.22 -5.10 3.51
C VAL A 175 -11.47 -6.60 3.47
N GLU A 176 -12.62 -7.03 2.92
CA GLU A 176 -12.93 -8.43 2.67
C GLU A 176 -12.34 -8.88 1.32
N ALA A 177 -12.45 -8.03 0.31
CA ALA A 177 -11.91 -8.27 -1.02
C ALA A 177 -11.52 -6.95 -1.67
N LEU A 178 -10.39 -6.94 -2.39
CA LEU A 178 -9.90 -5.80 -3.16
C LEU A 178 -9.36 -6.27 -4.49
N GLY A 179 -9.98 -5.82 -5.56
CA GLY A 179 -9.55 -6.00 -6.94
C GLY A 179 -9.21 -4.67 -7.60
N PRO A 180 -8.81 -4.68 -8.87
CA PRO A 180 -8.42 -3.47 -9.58
C PRO A 180 -9.57 -2.48 -9.82
N ALA A 181 -10.83 -2.95 -9.83
CA ALA A 181 -12.00 -2.13 -10.13
C ALA A 181 -13.16 -2.32 -9.15
N VAL A 182 -13.08 -3.30 -8.24
CA VAL A 182 -14.15 -3.62 -7.29
C VAL A 182 -13.55 -3.92 -5.92
N ALA A 183 -14.27 -3.54 -4.86
CA ALA A 183 -13.86 -3.84 -3.49
C ALA A 183 -15.09 -4.17 -2.62
N SER A 184 -14.87 -4.93 -1.54
CA SER A 184 -15.82 -5.18 -0.48
C SER A 184 -15.17 -4.91 0.86
N VAL A 185 -15.86 -4.14 1.70
CA VAL A 185 -15.38 -3.73 3.03
C VAL A 185 -16.46 -4.07 4.06
N ALA A 186 -16.07 -4.78 5.11
CA ALA A 186 -16.90 -4.98 6.28
C ALA A 186 -16.70 -3.81 7.26
N VAL A 187 -17.78 -3.21 7.73
CA VAL A 187 -17.76 -2.07 8.66
C VAL A 187 -18.65 -2.40 9.85
N VAL A 188 -18.11 -2.31 11.06
CA VAL A 188 -18.86 -2.41 12.31
C VAL A 188 -19.01 -1.03 12.91
N LEU A 189 -20.24 -0.61 13.15
CA LEU A 189 -20.57 0.70 13.72
C LEU A 189 -20.94 0.58 15.18
N ARG A 190 -20.73 1.67 15.92
CA ARG A 190 -21.46 1.95 17.16
C ARG A 190 -22.50 3.02 16.81
N VAL A 191 -23.76 2.69 17.05
CA VAL A 191 -24.88 3.62 16.86
C VAL A 191 -25.49 3.92 18.21
N VAL A 192 -25.60 5.19 18.55
CA VAL A 192 -26.29 5.66 19.76
C VAL A 192 -27.52 6.44 19.32
N GLN A 193 -28.69 5.95 19.69
CA GLN A 193 -29.98 6.60 19.44
C GLN A 193 -30.46 7.28 20.70
N ASN A 194 -30.85 8.56 20.56
CA ASN A 194 -31.41 9.36 21.63
C ASN A 194 -32.83 9.80 21.24
N THR A 195 -33.82 9.31 21.98
CA THR A 195 -35.22 9.72 21.85
C THR A 195 -35.60 10.53 23.11
N PRO A 196 -36.22 11.71 22.97
CA PRO A 196 -36.63 12.52 24.11
C PRO A 196 -37.52 11.73 25.07
N GLY A 197 -37.15 11.74 26.37
CA GLY A 197 -37.89 11.03 27.41
C GLY A 197 -37.60 9.52 27.53
N GLN A 198 -36.68 8.99 26.76
CA GLN A 198 -36.23 7.59 26.85
C GLN A 198 -34.72 7.48 27.11
N PRO A 199 -34.25 6.40 27.75
CA PRO A 199 -32.82 6.17 27.88
C PRO A 199 -32.18 5.92 26.51
N PRO A 200 -30.91 6.31 26.30
CA PRO A 200 -30.20 6.09 25.06
C PRO A 200 -30.10 4.59 24.74
N ILE A 201 -30.37 4.26 23.48
CA ILE A 201 -30.24 2.88 22.95
C ILE A 201 -28.92 2.81 22.20
N GLN A 202 -28.12 1.78 22.49
CA GLN A 202 -26.87 1.49 21.78
C GLN A 202 -27.02 0.21 20.95
N ALA A 203 -26.53 0.26 19.71
CA ALA A 203 -26.49 -0.89 18.82
C ALA A 203 -25.12 -0.96 18.12
N ALA A 204 -24.71 -2.15 17.74
CA ALA A 204 -23.48 -2.39 16.98
C ALA A 204 -23.78 -3.14 15.67
N PRO A 205 -24.41 -2.48 14.68
CA PRO A 205 -24.67 -3.11 13.39
C PRO A 205 -23.39 -3.33 12.60
N ALA A 206 -23.34 -4.43 11.85
CA ALA A 206 -22.29 -4.72 10.88
C ALA A 206 -22.85 -4.58 9.46
N LEU A 207 -22.13 -3.89 8.62
CA LEU A 207 -22.49 -3.61 7.23
C LEU A 207 -21.39 -4.10 6.29
N ARG A 208 -21.78 -4.61 5.14
CA ARG A 208 -20.91 -4.86 4.00
C ARG A 208 -21.12 -3.76 2.98
N VAL A 209 -20.06 -3.06 2.64
CA VAL A 209 -20.07 -1.99 1.66
C VAL A 209 -19.35 -2.48 0.42
N ALA A 210 -20.06 -2.53 -0.70
CA ALA A 210 -19.49 -2.83 -2.01
C ALA A 210 -19.11 -1.52 -2.71
N LEU A 211 -17.90 -1.49 -3.28
CA LEU A 211 -17.36 -0.32 -3.97
C LEU A 211 -16.90 -0.69 -5.38
N ILE A 212 -16.99 0.28 -6.27
CA ILE A 212 -16.43 0.21 -7.62
C ILE A 212 -15.52 1.41 -7.87
N LYS A 213 -14.46 1.19 -8.64
CA LYS A 213 -13.53 2.24 -9.02
C LYS A 213 -13.98 2.87 -10.33
N ARG A 214 -14.20 4.18 -10.33
CA ARG A 214 -14.49 4.97 -11.53
C ARG A 214 -13.41 6.02 -11.75
N GLY A 215 -12.62 5.83 -12.78
CA GLY A 215 -11.43 6.64 -12.99
C GLY A 215 -10.42 6.41 -11.88
N ASN A 216 -10.21 7.40 -11.03
CA ASN A 216 -9.28 7.32 -9.90
C ASN A 216 -9.99 7.26 -8.54
N ASP A 217 -11.33 7.34 -8.51
CA ASP A 217 -12.12 7.45 -7.28
C ASP A 217 -12.88 6.16 -7.00
N TRP A 218 -12.96 5.79 -5.72
CA TRP A 218 -13.77 4.69 -5.23
C TRP A 218 -15.16 5.20 -4.82
N LEU A 219 -16.21 4.62 -5.43
CA LEU A 219 -17.60 4.95 -5.17
C LEU A 219 -18.35 3.74 -4.65
N VAL A 220 -19.29 3.97 -3.75
CA VAL A 220 -20.15 2.93 -3.18
C VAL A 220 -21.19 2.52 -4.20
N SER A 221 -21.26 1.23 -4.52
CA SER A 221 -22.29 0.65 -5.38
C SER A 221 -23.46 0.08 -4.59
N ASP A 222 -23.21 -0.50 -3.41
CA ASP A 222 -24.24 -1.12 -2.58
C ASP A 222 -23.83 -1.18 -1.10
N VAL A 223 -24.81 -1.23 -0.21
CA VAL A 223 -24.60 -1.42 1.23
C VAL A 223 -25.60 -2.44 1.75
N LEU A 224 -25.10 -3.54 2.29
CA LEU A 224 -25.89 -4.66 2.77
C LEU A 224 -25.67 -4.88 4.27
N PRO A 225 -26.76 -5.13 5.05
CA PRO A 225 -26.58 -5.53 6.44
C PRO A 225 -25.98 -6.93 6.52
N MET A 226 -24.97 -7.09 7.38
CA MET A 226 -24.44 -8.41 7.71
C MET A 226 -25.29 -9.01 8.81
N ARG A 227 -25.91 -10.16 8.52
CA ARG A 227 -26.65 -10.95 9.53
C ARG A 227 -25.67 -11.88 10.22
N GLY A 228 -25.58 -11.78 11.53
CA GLY A 228 -24.89 -12.75 12.38
C GLY A 228 -25.73 -13.98 12.61
#